data_e082533b282439381abf27522c42b7c1
#
_entry.id   e082533b282439381abf27522c42b7c1
#
_cell.length_a   1.000
_cell.length_b   1.000
_cell.length_c   1.000
_cell.angle_alpha   90.00
_cell.angle_beta   90.00
_cell.angle_gamma   90.00
#
_symmetry.space_group_name_H-M   'P 1'
#
loop_
_entity.id
_entity.type
_entity.pdbx_description
1 polymer ?
#
loop_
_entity_poly.entity_id
_entity_poly.type
_entity_poly.pdbx_seq_one_letter_code
_entity_poly.pdbx_strand_id
1 'polypeptide(L)'
;MYATTIMPRNRPRQLRLLSLALWLVGTWACAQPAADQENRDTAARAVSLLSFIGVDYPEAVADGAIRDRSLYRQQQGNVRVATDLLERLPDKPGRTQLQDNLRALSDAIDNRAPAAVVRQRANGAADRFAALYQLPRSPAEPLPPASEARALYQDRCQHCHGERGDAHQAERNLNDPARMANLSLYDFYNVLEPTRNDAHDNAVDGDLSSRERWALAVMVAGFAAPENAPAHKRAQEYPALVGLPGMAVLRPAELPADARTALMWWRAHPRETAHLQHPLARAAGLLYLAQTAYRGGDTASAYHQLMLGLREGYAQARPQLVHKNPALAAQLDQQWQELRQSILDRAPSNEVIDKFQRLQANVVRAREQLQPSSGGAIYGWAALLFLVALGVGALLWYGLRRPRK
;
A
#
# COMPACT_ATOMS: atom_id res chain seq x y z
N MET A 1 -90.14 5.22 0.09
CA MET A 1 -89.62 4.15 0.96
C MET A 1 -88.36 3.56 0.27
N TYR A 2 -87.22 4.02 0.61
CA TYR A 2 -85.98 3.41 0.14
C TYR A 2 -85.11 3.01 1.38
N ALA A 3 -84.94 1.69 1.49
CA ALA A 3 -84.11 1.09 2.56
C ALA A 3 -82.66 1.08 2.11
N THR A 4 -81.79 1.75 2.90
CA THR A 4 -80.31 1.79 2.68
C THR A 4 -79.69 0.69 3.50
N THR A 5 -79.15 -0.33 2.83
CA THR A 5 -78.46 -1.46 3.44
C THR A 5 -77.00 -1.04 3.67
N ILE A 6 -76.51 -0.99 4.94
CA ILE A 6 -75.15 -0.75 5.30
C ILE A 6 -74.40 -2.07 5.35
N MET A 7 -73.37 -2.23 4.48
CA MET A 7 -72.41 -3.37 4.54
C MET A 7 -71.28 -3.09 5.57
N PRO A 8 -70.88 -4.07 6.37
CA PRO A 8 -69.73 -3.94 7.24
C PRO A 8 -68.41 -4.12 6.48
N ARG A 9 -67.52 -3.17 6.63
CA ARG A 9 -66.18 -3.12 6.00
C ARG A 9 -65.17 -3.96 6.82
N ASN A 10 -65.00 -5.24 6.46
CA ASN A 10 -63.99 -6.12 7.01
C ASN A 10 -62.63 -5.73 6.44
N ARG A 11 -61.76 -5.09 7.23
CA ARG A 11 -60.36 -4.85 6.87
C ARG A 11 -59.51 -6.05 7.29
N PRO A 12 -58.67 -6.62 6.41
CA PRO A 12 -57.89 -7.81 6.74
C PRO A 12 -56.74 -7.46 7.67
N ARG A 13 -56.69 -8.15 8.81
CA ARG A 13 -55.58 -8.14 9.80
C ARG A 13 -54.20 -8.57 9.21
N GLN A 14 -54.17 -9.02 7.99
CA GLN A 14 -52.95 -9.52 7.32
C GLN A 14 -51.98 -8.42 6.87
N LEU A 15 -52.43 -7.15 6.69
CA LEU A 15 -51.50 -6.06 6.30
C LEU A 15 -50.59 -5.57 7.44
N ARG A 16 -50.93 -5.83 8.71
CA ARG A 16 -50.07 -5.40 9.85
C ARG A 16 -48.92 -6.35 10.13
N LEU A 17 -49.01 -7.61 9.73
CA LEU A 17 -47.91 -8.58 9.90
C LEU A 17 -46.84 -8.45 8.82
N LEU A 18 -47.18 -8.03 7.61
CA LEU A 18 -46.24 -7.77 6.52
C LEU A 18 -45.40 -6.52 6.75
N SER A 19 -45.92 -5.48 7.38
CA SER A 19 -45.15 -4.27 7.72
C SER A 19 -44.15 -4.49 8.87
N LEU A 20 -44.41 -5.39 9.82
CA LEU A 20 -43.45 -5.74 10.87
C LEU A 20 -42.30 -6.59 10.34
N ALA A 21 -42.55 -7.48 9.39
CA ALA A 21 -41.51 -8.31 8.76
C ALA A 21 -40.56 -7.48 7.89
N LEU A 22 -41.04 -6.44 7.19
CA LEU A 22 -40.16 -5.52 6.44
C LEU A 22 -39.28 -4.65 7.34
N TRP A 23 -39.72 -4.29 8.55
CA TRP A 23 -38.93 -3.54 9.50
C TRP A 23 -37.79 -4.38 10.11
N LEU A 24 -38.01 -5.66 10.34
CA LEU A 24 -36.97 -6.57 10.86
C LEU A 24 -35.90 -6.91 9.85
N VAL A 25 -36.19 -6.99 8.56
CA VAL A 25 -35.22 -7.24 7.49
C VAL A 25 -34.38 -5.99 7.21
N GLY A 26 -34.95 -4.79 7.32
CA GLY A 26 -34.22 -3.52 7.12
C GLY A 26 -33.15 -3.22 8.17
N THR A 27 -33.31 -3.69 9.40
CA THR A 27 -32.33 -3.45 10.49
C THR A 27 -31.12 -4.38 10.43
N TRP A 28 -31.22 -5.54 9.80
CA TRP A 28 -30.06 -6.45 9.62
C TRP A 28 -29.11 -6.00 8.49
N ALA A 29 -29.62 -5.34 7.48
CA ALA A 29 -28.79 -4.87 6.35
C ALA A 29 -27.90 -3.67 6.70
N CYS A 30 -28.24 -2.87 7.73
CA CYS A 30 -27.44 -1.72 8.17
C CYS A 30 -26.38 -2.07 9.23
N ALA A 31 -26.45 -3.22 9.88
CA ALA A 31 -25.52 -3.59 10.97
C ALA A 31 -24.22 -4.24 10.47
N GLN A 32 -24.24 -4.92 9.32
CA GLN A 32 -23.05 -5.58 8.76
C GLN A 32 -21.91 -4.62 8.37
N PRO A 33 -22.14 -3.50 7.67
CA PRO A 33 -21.05 -2.58 7.33
C PRO A 33 -20.37 -1.94 8.56
N ALA A 34 -21.12 -1.72 9.64
CA ALA A 34 -20.54 -1.18 10.88
C ALA A 34 -19.64 -2.20 11.59
N ALA A 35 -20.06 -3.47 11.70
CA ALA A 35 -19.25 -4.54 12.29
C ALA A 35 -17.97 -4.82 11.47
N ASP A 36 -18.06 -4.76 10.15
CA ASP A 36 -16.88 -4.93 9.29
C ASP A 36 -15.89 -3.76 9.43
N GLN A 37 -16.37 -2.55 9.65
CA GLN A 37 -15.51 -1.40 9.91
C GLN A 37 -14.82 -1.53 11.28
N GLU A 38 -15.55 -1.87 12.33
CA GLU A 38 -15.01 -2.11 13.68
C GLU A 38 -13.93 -3.21 13.67
N ASN A 39 -14.15 -4.30 12.93
CA ASN A 39 -13.15 -5.35 12.74
C ASN A 39 -11.89 -4.85 12.03
N ARG A 40 -12.04 -4.01 11.00
CA ARG A 40 -10.90 -3.40 10.32
C ARG A 40 -10.13 -2.47 11.24
N ASP A 41 -10.81 -1.64 12.03
CA ASP A 41 -10.18 -0.72 12.97
C ASP A 41 -9.43 -1.48 14.07
N THR A 42 -10.02 -2.55 14.60
CA THR A 42 -9.39 -3.45 15.55
C THR A 42 -8.12 -4.09 14.99
N ALA A 43 -8.19 -4.61 13.75
CA ALA A 43 -7.04 -5.21 13.08
C ALA A 43 -5.95 -4.15 12.75
N ALA A 44 -6.35 -2.94 12.35
CA ALA A 44 -5.43 -1.86 12.06
C ALA A 44 -4.71 -1.35 13.32
N ARG A 45 -5.37 -1.35 14.48
CA ARG A 45 -4.72 -1.09 15.78
C ARG A 45 -3.65 -2.12 16.10
N ALA A 46 -3.93 -3.41 15.90
CA ALA A 46 -2.93 -4.46 16.07
C ALA A 46 -1.72 -4.28 15.13
N VAL A 47 -1.95 -3.92 13.86
CA VAL A 47 -0.89 -3.60 12.89
C VAL A 47 -0.02 -2.45 13.39
N SER A 48 -0.63 -1.36 13.89
CA SER A 48 0.11 -0.21 14.44
C SER A 48 1.03 -0.62 15.57
N LEU A 49 0.51 -1.32 16.58
CA LEU A 49 1.30 -1.80 17.72
C LEU A 49 2.48 -2.66 17.30
N LEU A 50 2.27 -3.59 16.37
CA LEU A 50 3.30 -4.49 15.87
C LEU A 50 4.37 -3.74 15.06
N SER A 51 3.99 -2.78 14.20
CA SER A 51 4.96 -1.96 13.46
C SER A 51 5.87 -1.18 14.41
N PHE A 52 5.33 -0.61 15.48
CA PHE A 52 6.13 0.11 16.48
C PHE A 52 7.06 -0.79 17.31
N ILE A 53 6.69 -2.04 17.59
CA ILE A 53 7.62 -2.99 18.21
C ILE A 53 8.90 -3.12 17.36
N GLY A 54 8.75 -3.24 16.05
CA GLY A 54 9.90 -3.36 15.13
C GLY A 54 10.84 -2.15 15.14
N VAL A 55 10.31 -0.98 15.49
CA VAL A 55 11.04 0.30 15.49
C VAL A 55 11.66 0.62 16.85
N ASP A 56 10.88 0.45 17.93
CA ASP A 56 11.25 0.93 19.26
C ASP A 56 12.06 -0.10 20.06
N TYR A 57 11.95 -1.39 19.75
CA TYR A 57 12.67 -2.44 20.47
C TYR A 57 14.21 -2.26 20.48
N PRO A 58 14.89 -1.79 19.41
CA PRO A 58 16.33 -1.55 19.44
C PRO A 58 16.77 -0.53 20.50
N GLU A 59 15.91 0.42 20.86
CA GLU A 59 16.17 1.41 21.91
C GLU A 59 15.98 0.80 23.30
N ALA A 60 15.06 -0.15 23.42
CA ALA A 60 14.77 -0.86 24.67
C ALA A 60 15.83 -1.92 25.01
N VAL A 61 16.38 -2.61 23.99
CA VAL A 61 17.30 -3.75 24.14
C VAL A 61 18.46 -3.64 23.16
N ALA A 62 19.68 -3.67 23.68
CA ALA A 62 20.90 -3.74 22.88
C ALA A 62 21.83 -4.81 23.46
N ASP A 63 22.41 -5.65 22.59
CA ASP A 63 23.34 -6.72 22.96
C ASP A 63 22.80 -7.69 24.04
N GLY A 64 21.49 -7.96 23.99
CA GLY A 64 20.80 -8.82 24.96
C GLY A 64 20.58 -8.18 26.34
N ALA A 65 20.98 -6.91 26.53
CA ALA A 65 20.78 -6.15 27.77
C ALA A 65 19.64 -5.13 27.62
N ILE A 66 18.81 -5.02 28.67
CA ILE A 66 17.75 -4.00 28.72
C ILE A 66 18.42 -2.63 28.98
N ARG A 67 18.29 -1.71 28.03
CA ARG A 67 18.74 -0.32 28.12
C ARG A 67 17.68 0.57 28.73
N ASP A 68 16.43 0.42 28.29
CA ASP A 68 15.27 1.11 28.83
C ASP A 68 14.21 0.11 29.33
N ARG A 69 14.00 0.07 30.65
CA ARG A 69 13.01 -0.84 31.27
C ARG A 69 11.57 -0.43 31.00
N SER A 70 11.30 0.85 30.82
CA SER A 70 9.96 1.35 30.53
C SER A 70 9.55 0.95 29.12
N LEU A 71 10.41 1.28 28.18
CA LEU A 71 10.22 0.97 26.77
C LEU A 71 10.15 -0.56 26.54
N TYR A 72 11.00 -1.34 27.24
CA TYR A 72 10.96 -2.80 27.15
C TYR A 72 9.63 -3.38 27.62
N ARG A 73 9.09 -2.90 28.76
CA ARG A 73 7.76 -3.32 29.27
C ARG A 73 6.64 -2.89 28.31
N GLN A 74 6.79 -1.75 27.65
CA GLN A 74 5.84 -1.30 26.64
C GLN A 74 5.83 -2.26 25.45
N GLN A 75 6.99 -2.73 24.96
CA GLN A 75 7.01 -3.71 23.86
C GLN A 75 6.35 -5.03 24.23
N GLN A 76 6.57 -5.53 25.45
CA GLN A 76 5.86 -6.69 25.99
C GLN A 76 4.35 -6.45 26.08
N GLY A 77 3.93 -5.24 26.49
CA GLY A 77 2.54 -4.82 26.52
C GLY A 77 1.91 -4.80 25.12
N ASN A 78 2.60 -4.24 24.15
CA ASN A 78 2.11 -4.13 22.78
C ASN A 78 1.81 -5.49 22.14
N VAL A 79 2.66 -6.51 22.36
CA VAL A 79 2.39 -7.88 21.86
C VAL A 79 1.16 -8.48 22.54
N ARG A 80 1.02 -8.30 23.86
CA ARG A 80 -0.17 -8.81 24.58
C ARG A 80 -1.44 -8.16 24.06
N VAL A 81 -1.45 -6.82 23.92
CA VAL A 81 -2.62 -6.12 23.38
C VAL A 81 -2.92 -6.57 21.95
N ALA A 82 -1.91 -6.75 21.09
CA ALA A 82 -2.13 -7.27 19.73
C ALA A 82 -2.74 -8.69 19.74
N THR A 83 -2.37 -9.53 20.70
CA THR A 83 -2.95 -10.88 20.90
C THR A 83 -4.40 -10.79 21.36
N ASP A 84 -4.69 -9.95 22.34
CA ASP A 84 -6.06 -9.71 22.83
C ASP A 84 -6.98 -9.15 21.75
N LEU A 85 -6.45 -8.26 20.90
CA LEU A 85 -7.18 -7.73 19.74
C LEU A 85 -7.50 -8.84 18.73
N LEU A 86 -6.56 -9.76 18.47
CA LEU A 86 -6.82 -10.91 17.62
C LEU A 86 -7.96 -11.79 18.16
N GLU A 87 -8.05 -11.97 19.48
CA GLU A 87 -9.10 -12.78 20.09
C GLU A 87 -10.51 -12.20 19.90
N ARG A 88 -10.61 -10.88 19.79
CA ARG A 88 -11.89 -10.18 19.54
C ARG A 88 -12.33 -10.22 18.07
N LEU A 89 -11.42 -10.52 17.16
CA LEU A 89 -11.70 -10.52 15.72
C LEU A 89 -12.36 -11.84 15.29
N PRO A 90 -13.19 -11.81 14.21
CA PRO A 90 -13.78 -13.00 13.64
C PRO A 90 -12.75 -14.05 13.27
N ASP A 91 -13.08 -15.31 13.45
CA ASP A 91 -12.23 -16.41 13.01
C ASP A 91 -12.13 -16.45 11.49
N LYS A 92 -10.88 -16.64 11.00
CA LYS A 92 -10.56 -16.73 9.58
C LYS A 92 -9.50 -17.81 9.33
N PRO A 93 -9.52 -18.45 8.15
CA PRO A 93 -8.45 -19.38 7.77
C PRO A 93 -7.08 -18.69 7.85
N GLY A 94 -6.16 -19.24 8.64
CA GLY A 94 -4.84 -18.65 8.90
C GLY A 94 -4.68 -17.93 10.24
N ARG A 95 -5.75 -17.81 11.05
CA ARG A 95 -5.70 -17.21 12.40
C ARG A 95 -4.73 -17.96 13.31
N THR A 96 -4.77 -19.29 13.32
CA THR A 96 -3.87 -20.12 14.14
C THR A 96 -2.39 -19.80 13.86
N GLN A 97 -2.02 -19.66 12.59
CA GLN A 97 -0.65 -19.29 12.23
C GLN A 97 -0.28 -17.88 12.68
N LEU A 98 -1.23 -16.94 12.68
CA LEU A 98 -1.00 -15.60 13.23
C LEU A 98 -0.81 -15.64 14.75
N GLN A 99 -1.57 -16.46 15.46
CA GLN A 99 -1.37 -16.71 16.90
C GLN A 99 0.02 -17.28 17.20
N ASP A 100 0.48 -18.24 16.37
CA ASP A 100 1.84 -18.80 16.49
C ASP A 100 2.91 -17.74 16.26
N ASN A 101 2.72 -16.86 15.28
CA ASN A 101 3.65 -15.75 15.02
C ASN A 101 3.71 -14.76 16.18
N LEU A 102 2.58 -14.43 16.82
CA LEU A 102 2.52 -13.54 17.98
C LEU A 102 3.20 -14.18 19.20
N ARG A 103 2.99 -15.48 19.45
CA ARG A 103 3.72 -16.22 20.50
C ARG A 103 5.21 -16.18 20.26
N ALA A 104 5.66 -16.50 19.04
CA ALA A 104 7.07 -16.47 18.69
C ALA A 104 7.70 -15.06 18.76
N LEU A 105 6.90 -14.00 18.56
CA LEU A 105 7.33 -12.62 18.79
C LEU A 105 7.47 -12.33 20.29
N SER A 106 6.49 -12.72 21.10
CA SER A 106 6.56 -12.57 22.57
C SER A 106 7.79 -13.27 23.13
N ASP A 107 8.02 -14.54 22.75
CA ASP A 107 9.20 -15.30 23.16
C ASP A 107 10.51 -14.61 22.75
N ALA A 108 10.57 -14.04 21.55
CA ALA A 108 11.75 -13.32 21.09
C ALA A 108 12.03 -12.06 21.91
N ILE A 109 10.98 -11.31 22.31
CA ILE A 109 11.11 -10.14 23.19
C ILE A 109 11.55 -10.58 24.59
N ASP A 110 10.91 -11.59 25.19
CA ASP A 110 11.20 -12.06 26.53
C ASP A 110 12.62 -12.62 26.65
N ASN A 111 13.11 -13.28 25.60
CA ASN A 111 14.48 -13.76 25.49
C ASN A 111 15.49 -12.68 25.05
N ARG A 112 15.07 -11.43 24.91
CA ARG A 112 15.90 -10.30 24.50
C ARG A 112 16.69 -10.60 23.22
N ALA A 113 15.99 -11.21 22.25
CA ALA A 113 16.59 -11.57 20.95
C ALA A 113 17.14 -10.34 20.21
N PRO A 114 18.08 -10.53 19.26
CA PRO A 114 18.62 -9.43 18.46
C PRO A 114 17.51 -8.60 17.79
N ALA A 115 17.69 -7.28 17.74
CA ALA A 115 16.70 -6.33 17.22
C ALA A 115 16.20 -6.69 15.80
N ALA A 116 17.07 -7.20 14.94
CA ALA A 116 16.71 -7.64 13.59
C ALA A 116 15.69 -8.79 13.60
N VAL A 117 15.83 -9.73 14.55
CA VAL A 117 14.92 -10.88 14.70
C VAL A 117 13.54 -10.41 15.18
N VAL A 118 13.51 -9.56 16.21
CA VAL A 118 12.26 -9.01 16.75
C VAL A 118 11.54 -8.19 15.68
N ARG A 119 12.24 -7.31 14.96
CA ARG A 119 11.68 -6.51 13.88
C ARG A 119 11.11 -7.39 12.76
N GLN A 120 11.84 -8.40 12.30
CA GLN A 120 11.34 -9.30 11.26
C GLN A 120 10.06 -10.01 11.68
N ARG A 121 9.98 -10.48 12.93
CA ARG A 121 8.79 -11.15 13.48
C ARG A 121 7.62 -10.18 13.63
N ALA A 122 7.86 -8.98 14.14
CA ALA A 122 6.86 -7.95 14.33
C ALA A 122 6.26 -7.49 13.00
N ASN A 123 7.10 -7.16 12.02
CA ASN A 123 6.67 -6.78 10.67
C ASN A 123 5.90 -7.93 9.98
N GLY A 124 6.40 -9.16 10.08
CA GLY A 124 5.72 -10.33 9.51
C GLY A 124 4.35 -10.58 10.12
N ALA A 125 4.19 -10.37 11.43
CA ALA A 125 2.90 -10.46 12.10
C ALA A 125 1.96 -9.31 11.67
N ALA A 126 2.45 -8.07 11.58
CA ALA A 126 1.68 -6.92 11.10
C ALA A 126 1.16 -7.13 9.67
N ASP A 127 2.02 -7.59 8.75
CA ASP A 127 1.64 -7.86 7.36
C ASP A 127 0.63 -8.99 7.26
N ARG A 128 0.75 -10.00 8.10
CA ARG A 128 -0.23 -11.11 8.17
C ARG A 128 -1.58 -10.66 8.73
N PHE A 129 -1.61 -9.81 9.76
CA PHE A 129 -2.83 -9.17 10.22
C PHE A 129 -3.53 -8.40 9.10
N ALA A 130 -2.77 -7.54 8.43
CA ALA A 130 -3.30 -6.74 7.34
C ALA A 130 -3.86 -7.59 6.19
N ALA A 131 -3.17 -8.68 5.83
CA ALA A 131 -3.63 -9.60 4.79
C ALA A 131 -4.87 -10.38 5.21
N LEU A 132 -4.90 -10.91 6.46
CA LEU A 132 -5.97 -11.74 6.98
C LEU A 132 -7.28 -10.95 7.11
N TYR A 133 -7.21 -9.72 7.58
CA TYR A 133 -8.37 -8.85 7.77
C TYR A 133 -8.55 -7.83 6.62
N GLN A 134 -7.78 -7.98 5.54
CA GLN A 134 -7.94 -7.24 4.27
C GLN A 134 -7.91 -5.71 4.46
N LEU A 135 -6.97 -5.23 5.25
CA LEU A 135 -6.82 -3.80 5.51
C LEU A 135 -6.43 -3.05 4.23
N PRO A 136 -7.10 -1.95 3.90
CA PRO A 136 -6.72 -1.07 2.80
C PRO A 136 -5.50 -0.24 3.21
N ARG A 137 -4.29 -0.70 2.85
CA ARG A 137 -3.02 -0.05 3.20
C ARG A 137 -2.51 0.96 2.16
N SER A 138 -3.28 1.25 1.14
CA SER A 138 -2.94 2.25 0.12
C SER A 138 -4.06 3.26 -0.01
N PRO A 139 -3.74 4.53 -0.32
CA PRO A 139 -4.78 5.53 -0.53
C PRO A 139 -5.64 5.18 -1.75
N ALA A 140 -6.92 5.51 -1.68
CA ALA A 140 -7.86 5.37 -2.80
C ALA A 140 -7.60 6.41 -3.90
N GLU A 141 -6.92 7.50 -3.57
CA GLU A 141 -6.57 8.62 -4.45
C GLU A 141 -5.04 8.79 -4.51
N PRO A 142 -4.52 9.57 -5.47
CA PRO A 142 -3.11 9.95 -5.47
C PRO A 142 -2.69 10.57 -4.14
N LEU A 143 -1.49 10.23 -3.67
CA LEU A 143 -0.94 10.79 -2.43
C LEU A 143 -0.92 12.33 -2.50
N PRO A 144 -1.42 13.02 -1.47
CA PRO A 144 -1.35 14.48 -1.39
C PRO A 144 0.09 14.93 -1.16
N PRO A 145 0.44 16.17 -1.52
CA PRO A 145 1.77 16.70 -1.21
C PRO A 145 1.88 17.09 0.27
N ALA A 146 3.09 17.05 0.81
CA ALA A 146 3.41 17.46 2.18
C ALA A 146 2.92 18.88 2.54
N SER A 147 2.85 19.78 1.56
CA SER A 147 2.40 21.17 1.78
C SER A 147 0.96 21.27 2.29
N GLU A 148 0.12 20.28 2.01
CA GLU A 148 -1.28 20.27 2.49
C GLU A 148 -1.35 20.02 4.02
N ALA A 149 -0.33 19.38 4.61
CA ALA A 149 -0.30 19.08 6.04
C ALA A 149 0.43 20.14 6.89
N ARG A 150 1.09 21.13 6.27
CA ARG A 150 1.99 22.05 6.99
C ARG A 150 1.33 22.76 8.17
N ALA A 151 0.18 23.39 7.94
CA ALA A 151 -0.53 24.11 9.00
C ALA A 151 -1.00 23.16 10.12
N LEU A 152 -1.49 21.99 9.74
CA LEU A 152 -1.96 20.96 10.67
C LEU A 152 -0.82 20.42 11.53
N TYR A 153 0.35 20.16 10.93
CA TYR A 153 1.54 19.72 11.66
C TYR A 153 2.02 20.77 12.66
N GLN A 154 2.09 22.05 12.24
CA GLN A 154 2.48 23.16 13.11
C GLN A 154 1.54 23.32 14.31
N ASP A 155 0.25 23.16 14.09
CA ASP A 155 -0.76 23.31 15.13
C ASP A 155 -0.75 22.14 16.14
N ARG A 156 -0.66 20.91 15.67
CA ARG A 156 -0.92 19.71 16.50
C ARG A 156 0.29 18.83 16.83
N CYS A 157 1.33 18.86 16.01
CA CYS A 157 2.42 17.88 16.08
C CYS A 157 3.76 18.48 16.51
N GLN A 158 4.04 19.72 16.08
CA GLN A 158 5.33 20.36 16.23
C GLN A 158 5.81 20.47 17.68
N HIS A 159 4.91 20.69 18.63
CA HIS A 159 5.30 20.88 20.03
C HIS A 159 5.94 19.61 20.66
N CYS A 160 5.59 18.42 20.18
CA CYS A 160 6.18 17.16 20.61
C CYS A 160 7.29 16.66 19.70
N HIS A 161 7.14 16.87 18.39
CA HIS A 161 8.04 16.29 17.38
C HIS A 161 9.11 17.28 16.86
N GLY A 162 9.05 18.55 17.24
CA GLY A 162 9.93 19.59 16.70
C GLY A 162 9.44 20.14 15.36
N GLU A 163 9.97 21.29 14.95
CA GLU A 163 9.55 21.98 13.72
C GLU A 163 9.84 21.15 12.45
N ARG A 164 10.94 20.40 12.45
CA ARG A 164 11.41 19.56 11.35
C ARG A 164 11.47 18.09 11.74
N GLY A 165 10.66 17.67 12.70
CA GLY A 165 10.71 16.31 13.21
C GLY A 165 11.94 16.02 14.07
N ASP A 166 12.67 17.02 14.53
CA ASP A 166 13.97 16.99 15.18
C ASP A 166 13.88 17.01 16.72
N ALA A 167 12.88 16.37 17.29
CA ALA A 167 12.74 16.24 18.74
C ALA A 167 13.95 15.54 19.35
N HIS A 168 14.35 16.01 20.56
CA HIS A 168 15.53 15.44 21.28
C HIS A 168 15.28 14.01 21.77
N GLN A 169 14.04 13.64 22.07
CA GLN A 169 13.67 12.30 22.50
C GLN A 169 13.62 11.37 21.28
N ALA A 170 14.35 10.24 21.34
CA ALA A 170 14.52 9.34 20.19
C ALA A 170 13.17 8.82 19.66
N GLU A 171 12.24 8.46 20.55
CA GLU A 171 10.90 7.98 20.20
C GLU A 171 10.02 9.04 19.54
N ARG A 172 10.34 10.32 19.70
CA ARG A 172 9.62 11.47 19.09
C ARG A 172 10.35 12.04 17.89
N ASN A 173 11.58 11.61 17.64
CA ASN A 173 12.39 12.08 16.53
C ASN A 173 11.93 11.45 15.22
N LEU A 174 11.43 12.28 14.31
CA LEU A 174 10.97 11.89 12.97
C LEU A 174 12.00 12.20 11.89
N ASN A 175 13.17 12.72 12.28
CA ASN A 175 14.25 13.10 11.36
C ASN A 175 15.40 12.08 11.32
N ASP A 176 15.30 10.96 12.04
CA ASP A 176 16.27 9.87 11.97
C ASP A 176 16.00 8.95 10.77
N PRO A 177 16.84 8.96 9.70
CA PRO A 177 16.62 8.14 8.53
C PRO A 177 16.64 6.63 8.81
N ALA A 178 17.46 6.18 9.77
CA ALA A 178 17.57 4.76 10.12
C ALA A 178 16.29 4.27 10.79
N ARG A 179 15.73 5.07 11.71
CA ARG A 179 14.46 4.80 12.37
C ARG A 179 13.30 4.86 11.38
N MET A 180 13.18 5.95 10.61
CA MET A 180 12.06 6.20 9.71
C MET A 180 12.03 5.24 8.50
N ALA A 181 13.17 4.65 8.13
CA ALA A 181 13.22 3.61 7.11
C ALA A 181 12.50 2.31 7.51
N ASN A 182 12.30 2.06 8.80
CA ASN A 182 11.61 0.86 9.30
C ASN A 182 10.08 0.99 9.27
N LEU A 183 9.54 2.15 8.92
CA LEU A 183 8.11 2.41 8.81
C LEU A 183 7.71 2.68 7.35
N SER A 184 6.53 2.18 6.95
CA SER A 184 5.88 2.51 5.68
C SER A 184 5.10 3.82 5.80
N LEU A 185 4.64 4.40 4.68
CA LEU A 185 3.68 5.52 4.74
C LEU A 185 2.37 5.12 5.41
N TYR A 186 1.96 3.86 5.24
CA TYR A 186 0.77 3.36 5.90
C TYR A 186 0.92 3.31 7.42
N ASP A 187 2.11 2.99 7.93
CA ASP A 187 2.35 3.03 9.38
C ASP A 187 2.20 4.45 9.92
N PHE A 188 2.70 5.48 9.20
CA PHE A 188 2.49 6.89 9.57
C PHE A 188 1.02 7.32 9.47
N TYR A 189 0.31 6.90 8.42
CA TYR A 189 -1.12 7.14 8.27
C TYR A 189 -1.94 6.49 9.38
N ASN A 190 -1.61 5.24 9.70
CA ASN A 190 -2.40 4.40 10.59
C ASN A 190 -2.30 4.84 12.06
N VAL A 191 -1.14 5.35 12.49
CA VAL A 191 -0.94 5.85 13.87
C VAL A 191 -1.75 7.12 14.17
N LEU A 192 -2.18 7.84 13.15
CA LEU A 192 -2.97 9.07 13.27
C LEU A 192 -4.48 8.80 13.44
N GLU A 193 -4.90 7.56 13.50
CA GLU A 193 -6.29 7.21 13.86
C GLU A 193 -6.43 7.23 15.38
N PRO A 194 -7.33 8.01 16.00
CA PRO A 194 -7.43 8.19 17.43
C PRO A 194 -7.53 6.90 18.24
N THR A 195 -8.22 5.89 17.71
CA THR A 195 -8.40 4.60 18.39
C THR A 195 -7.19 3.67 18.31
N ARG A 196 -6.08 4.07 17.68
CA ARG A 196 -4.98 3.17 17.32
C ARG A 196 -3.70 3.39 18.10
N ASN A 197 -3.53 4.55 18.71
CA ASN A 197 -2.35 4.85 19.52
C ASN A 197 -2.69 5.84 20.61
N ASP A 198 -2.70 5.37 21.86
CA ASP A 198 -3.01 6.17 23.06
C ASP A 198 -2.08 7.40 23.21
N ALA A 199 -0.85 7.33 22.69
CA ALA A 199 0.09 8.45 22.71
C ALA A 199 -0.36 9.64 21.82
N HIS A 200 -1.24 9.39 20.85
CA HIS A 200 -1.77 10.40 19.95
C HIS A 200 -3.25 10.75 20.22
N ASP A 201 -3.93 10.03 21.12
CA ASP A 201 -5.36 10.26 21.39
C ASP A 201 -5.67 11.70 21.82
N ASN A 202 -4.74 12.34 22.55
CA ASN A 202 -4.88 13.74 22.97
C ASN A 202 -4.36 14.75 21.96
N ALA A 203 -3.52 14.32 21.01
CA ALA A 203 -2.91 15.21 20.01
C ALA A 203 -3.77 15.32 18.74
N VAL A 204 -4.56 14.29 18.47
CA VAL A 204 -5.47 14.21 17.32
C VAL A 204 -6.90 14.44 17.81
N ASP A 205 -7.11 15.51 18.58
CA ASP A 205 -8.44 15.95 19.01
C ASP A 205 -9.23 16.40 17.79
N GLY A 206 -10.16 15.58 17.36
CA GLY A 206 -10.97 15.77 16.15
C GLY A 206 -10.63 14.80 15.01
N ASP A 207 -11.63 14.51 14.18
CA ASP A 207 -11.54 13.58 13.07
C ASP A 207 -10.67 14.13 11.95
N LEU A 208 -9.45 13.64 11.80
CA LEU A 208 -8.66 13.85 10.60
C LEU A 208 -9.25 13.05 9.44
N SER A 209 -9.51 13.73 8.33
CA SER A 209 -9.90 13.07 7.08
C SER A 209 -8.77 12.13 6.58
N SER A 210 -9.13 11.13 5.81
CA SER A 210 -8.15 10.23 5.20
C SER A 210 -7.10 11.01 4.38
N ARG A 211 -7.49 12.09 3.70
CA ARG A 211 -6.56 12.94 2.94
C ARG A 211 -5.56 13.67 3.83
N GLU A 212 -6.01 14.24 4.94
CA GLU A 212 -5.14 14.92 5.91
C GLU A 212 -4.14 13.96 6.55
N ARG A 213 -4.58 12.76 6.92
CA ARG A 213 -3.68 11.72 7.44
C ARG A 213 -2.62 11.29 6.42
N TRP A 214 -2.98 11.12 5.13
CA TRP A 214 -2.01 10.85 4.09
C TRP A 214 -1.06 12.03 3.82
N ALA A 215 -1.55 13.27 3.90
CA ALA A 215 -0.71 14.45 3.76
C ALA A 215 0.32 14.56 4.92
N LEU A 216 -0.11 14.28 6.15
CA LEU A 216 0.78 14.18 7.31
C LEU A 216 1.79 13.04 7.15
N ALA A 217 1.37 11.86 6.70
CA ALA A 217 2.26 10.74 6.46
C ALA A 217 3.37 11.08 5.43
N VAL A 218 3.01 11.74 4.33
CA VAL A 218 3.96 12.22 3.32
C VAL A 218 4.90 13.29 3.90
N MET A 219 4.39 14.22 4.70
CA MET A 219 5.19 15.25 5.35
C MET A 219 6.20 14.65 6.34
N VAL A 220 5.76 13.74 7.19
CA VAL A 220 6.62 13.02 8.16
C VAL A 220 7.70 12.21 7.43
N ALA A 221 7.35 11.53 6.35
CA ALA A 221 8.35 10.83 5.52
C ALA A 221 9.39 11.80 4.92
N GLY A 222 9.02 13.05 4.71
CA GLY A 222 9.89 14.11 4.18
C GLY A 222 10.99 14.54 5.15
N PHE A 223 10.78 14.47 6.46
CA PHE A 223 11.80 14.89 7.44
C PHE A 223 13.08 14.05 7.38
N ALA A 224 12.95 12.75 7.12
CA ALA A 224 14.07 11.81 7.01
C ALA A 224 14.42 11.46 5.56
N ALA A 225 13.83 12.13 4.57
CA ALA A 225 14.09 11.87 3.17
C ALA A 225 15.49 12.38 2.77
N PRO A 226 16.20 11.69 1.84
CA PRO A 226 17.42 12.21 1.26
C PRO A 226 17.17 13.55 0.54
N GLU A 227 18.15 14.44 0.56
CA GLU A 227 18.07 15.76 -0.12
C GLU A 227 17.99 15.61 -1.65
N ASN A 228 18.72 14.64 -2.20
CA ASN A 228 18.85 14.48 -3.64
C ASN A 228 17.85 13.48 -4.21
N ALA A 229 17.19 13.87 -5.28
CA ALA A 229 16.33 12.98 -6.05
C ALA A 229 17.13 11.78 -6.60
N PRO A 230 16.57 10.56 -6.56
CA PRO A 230 17.21 9.41 -7.19
C PRO A 230 17.28 9.57 -8.71
N ALA A 231 18.32 9.02 -9.34
CA ALA A 231 18.44 9.05 -10.79
C ALA A 231 17.21 8.41 -11.47
N HIS A 232 16.76 8.95 -12.60
CA HIS A 232 15.59 8.46 -13.37
C HIS A 232 15.62 6.97 -13.66
N LYS A 233 16.79 6.40 -13.91
CA LYS A 233 16.96 4.96 -14.14
C LYS A 233 16.47 4.08 -12.97
N ARG A 234 16.48 4.61 -11.75
CA ARG A 234 15.98 3.86 -10.57
C ARG A 234 14.49 3.57 -10.65
N ALA A 235 13.70 4.47 -11.21
CA ALA A 235 12.28 4.22 -11.45
C ALA A 235 12.04 3.10 -12.48
N GLN A 236 12.96 2.90 -13.42
CA GLN A 236 12.92 1.80 -14.39
C GLN A 236 13.39 0.47 -13.77
N GLU A 237 14.40 0.52 -12.90
CA GLU A 237 14.92 -0.66 -12.18
C GLU A 237 13.91 -1.16 -11.12
N TYR A 238 13.20 -0.24 -10.45
CA TYR A 238 12.23 -0.55 -9.38
C TYR A 238 10.83 0.03 -9.67
N PRO A 239 10.19 -0.32 -10.77
CA PRO A 239 8.92 0.30 -11.20
C PRO A 239 7.76 0.08 -10.21
N ALA A 240 7.81 -0.95 -9.39
CA ALA A 240 6.81 -1.20 -8.35
C ALA A 240 6.89 -0.19 -7.20
N LEU A 241 8.06 0.41 -6.96
CA LEU A 241 8.28 1.33 -5.85
C LEU A 241 7.77 2.75 -6.14
N VAL A 242 7.65 3.15 -7.41
CA VAL A 242 7.09 4.46 -7.81
C VAL A 242 5.57 4.45 -7.93
N GLY A 243 4.94 3.28 -7.77
CA GLY A 243 3.48 3.12 -7.75
C GLY A 243 2.89 3.30 -6.35
N LEU A 244 1.61 3.67 -6.29
CA LEU A 244 0.91 3.90 -5.01
C LEU A 244 1.05 2.75 -4.01
N PRO A 245 0.82 1.45 -4.38
CA PRO A 245 0.97 0.37 -3.41
C PRO A 245 2.40 0.27 -2.86
N GLY A 246 3.42 0.36 -3.73
CA GLY A 246 4.82 0.28 -3.31
C GLY A 246 5.22 1.43 -2.39
N MET A 247 4.88 2.67 -2.76
CA MET A 247 5.18 3.84 -1.91
C MET A 247 4.45 3.79 -0.57
N ALA A 248 3.21 3.28 -0.54
CA ALA A 248 2.39 3.30 0.65
C ALA A 248 2.72 2.18 1.65
N VAL A 249 3.02 0.96 1.19
CA VAL A 249 3.06 -0.22 2.07
C VAL A 249 4.45 -0.79 2.32
N LEU A 250 5.44 -0.45 1.49
CA LEU A 250 6.78 -1.01 1.67
C LEU A 250 7.57 -0.22 2.71
N ARG A 251 8.33 -0.94 3.51
CA ARG A 251 9.29 -0.39 4.48
C ARG A 251 10.64 -0.27 3.79
N PRO A 252 11.22 0.94 3.67
CA PRO A 252 12.51 1.13 3.00
C PRO A 252 13.63 0.24 3.56
N ALA A 253 13.66 -0.01 4.88
CA ALA A 253 14.68 -0.84 5.52
C ALA A 253 14.73 -2.29 5.02
N GLU A 254 13.64 -2.80 4.45
CA GLU A 254 13.54 -4.17 3.91
C GLU A 254 14.07 -4.29 2.47
N LEU A 255 14.47 -3.16 1.87
CA LEU A 255 14.94 -3.08 0.49
C LEU A 255 16.48 -2.99 0.42
N PRO A 256 17.10 -3.34 -0.73
CA PRO A 256 18.49 -3.02 -1.02
C PRO A 256 18.79 -1.53 -0.85
N ALA A 257 20.02 -1.17 -0.50
CA ALA A 257 20.39 0.18 -0.08
C ALA A 257 20.00 1.29 -1.09
N ASP A 258 20.18 1.03 -2.37
CA ASP A 258 19.83 1.97 -3.46
C ASP A 258 18.32 2.12 -3.66
N ALA A 259 17.57 1.02 -3.58
CA ALA A 259 16.10 1.01 -3.60
C ALA A 259 15.52 1.67 -2.35
N ARG A 260 16.13 1.44 -1.18
CA ARG A 260 15.78 2.08 0.11
C ARG A 260 15.83 3.59 -0.01
N THR A 261 16.97 4.12 -0.41
CA THR A 261 17.20 5.56 -0.58
C THR A 261 16.21 6.16 -1.59
N ALA A 262 15.98 5.48 -2.71
CA ALA A 262 15.03 5.91 -3.71
C ALA A 262 13.59 5.93 -3.18
N LEU A 263 13.14 4.89 -2.49
CA LEU A 263 11.80 4.84 -1.91
C LEU A 263 11.59 5.92 -0.85
N MET A 264 12.58 6.18 0.01
CA MET A 264 12.50 7.26 1.00
C MET A 264 12.28 8.62 0.35
N TRP A 265 12.94 8.88 -0.77
CA TRP A 265 12.72 10.12 -1.52
C TRP A 265 11.35 10.12 -2.21
N TRP A 266 10.97 9.05 -2.94
CA TRP A 266 9.75 9.00 -3.72
C TRP A 266 8.48 9.17 -2.86
N ARG A 267 8.42 8.52 -1.71
CA ARG A 267 7.26 8.59 -0.82
C ARG A 267 7.07 9.97 -0.18
N ALA A 268 8.15 10.76 -0.09
CA ALA A 268 8.12 12.14 0.38
C ALA A 268 7.76 13.15 -0.73
N HIS A 269 7.91 12.75 -2.02
CA HIS A 269 7.73 13.61 -3.19
C HIS A 269 6.72 13.01 -4.20
N PRO A 270 5.48 12.72 -3.79
CA PRO A 270 4.55 11.99 -4.64
C PRO A 270 4.16 12.73 -5.92
N ARG A 271 4.18 14.07 -5.93
CA ARG A 271 3.92 14.87 -7.14
C ARG A 271 5.05 14.71 -8.17
N GLU A 272 6.27 14.67 -7.72
CA GLU A 272 7.45 14.58 -8.57
C GLU A 272 7.65 13.15 -9.10
N THR A 273 7.16 12.13 -8.36
CA THR A 273 7.20 10.73 -8.81
C THR A 273 6.07 10.36 -9.76
N ALA A 274 4.99 11.10 -9.79
CA ALA A 274 3.83 10.76 -10.61
C ALA A 274 4.17 10.61 -12.10
N HIS A 275 5.08 11.42 -12.63
CA HIS A 275 5.51 11.36 -14.04
C HIS A 275 6.56 10.27 -14.34
N LEU A 276 7.20 9.70 -13.31
CA LEU A 276 8.15 8.60 -13.48
C LEU A 276 7.42 7.26 -13.68
N GLN A 277 6.15 7.21 -13.40
CA GLN A 277 5.35 6.01 -13.46
C GLN A 277 5.01 5.64 -14.91
N HIS A 278 5.51 4.50 -15.37
CA HIS A 278 5.06 3.97 -16.66
C HIS A 278 3.53 3.74 -16.62
N PRO A 279 2.76 4.12 -17.67
CA PRO A 279 1.30 3.99 -17.66
C PRO A 279 0.81 2.59 -17.27
N LEU A 280 1.45 1.51 -17.75
CA LEU A 280 1.08 0.15 -17.35
C LEU A 280 1.49 -0.20 -15.92
N ALA A 281 2.51 0.41 -15.35
CA ALA A 281 2.80 0.24 -13.92
C ALA A 281 1.71 0.89 -13.06
N ARG A 282 1.21 2.07 -13.47
CA ARG A 282 0.06 2.73 -12.86
C ARG A 282 -1.21 1.86 -12.97
N ALA A 283 -1.48 1.29 -14.16
CA ALA A 283 -2.59 0.37 -14.36
C ALA A 283 -2.52 -0.85 -13.42
N ALA A 284 -1.34 -1.47 -13.30
CA ALA A 284 -1.13 -2.62 -12.41
C ALA A 284 -1.35 -2.25 -10.93
N GLY A 285 -0.86 -1.09 -10.49
CA GLY A 285 -1.07 -0.58 -9.14
C GLY A 285 -2.55 -0.35 -8.82
N LEU A 286 -3.28 0.30 -9.73
CA LEU A 286 -4.71 0.56 -9.57
C LEU A 286 -5.55 -0.74 -9.63
N LEU A 287 -5.16 -1.72 -10.44
CA LEU A 287 -5.76 -3.06 -10.43
C LEU A 287 -5.55 -3.78 -9.10
N TYR A 288 -4.37 -3.66 -8.49
CA TYR A 288 -4.12 -4.20 -7.17
C TYR A 288 -5.03 -3.57 -6.11
N LEU A 289 -5.19 -2.25 -6.13
CA LEU A 289 -6.11 -1.53 -5.23
C LEU A 289 -7.57 -1.96 -5.48
N ALA A 290 -7.98 -2.08 -6.75
CA ALA A 290 -9.30 -2.55 -7.12
C ALA A 290 -9.58 -3.96 -6.58
N GLN A 291 -8.64 -4.89 -6.74
CA GLN A 291 -8.77 -6.25 -6.21
C GLN A 291 -8.85 -6.26 -4.68
N THR A 292 -8.06 -5.43 -4.01
CA THR A 292 -8.05 -5.32 -2.54
C THR A 292 -9.39 -4.79 -2.03
N ALA A 293 -9.92 -3.72 -2.64
CA ALA A 293 -11.24 -3.18 -2.32
C ALA A 293 -12.35 -4.21 -2.56
N TYR A 294 -12.28 -4.93 -3.69
CA TYR A 294 -13.26 -5.98 -4.01
C TYR A 294 -13.25 -7.10 -2.97
N ARG A 295 -12.08 -7.58 -2.56
CA ARG A 295 -11.93 -8.59 -1.48
C ARG A 295 -12.46 -8.09 -0.14
N GLY A 296 -12.35 -6.80 0.13
CA GLY A 296 -12.91 -6.14 1.31
C GLY A 296 -14.44 -5.92 1.25
N GLY A 297 -15.10 -6.30 0.15
CA GLY A 297 -16.54 -6.10 -0.06
C GLY A 297 -16.90 -4.69 -0.56
N ASP A 298 -15.93 -3.79 -0.74
CA ASP A 298 -16.16 -2.45 -1.30
C ASP A 298 -16.14 -2.50 -2.84
N THR A 299 -17.26 -2.93 -3.41
CA THR A 299 -17.45 -3.05 -4.85
C THR A 299 -17.40 -1.69 -5.57
N ALA A 300 -17.84 -0.61 -4.90
CA ALA A 300 -17.85 0.73 -5.49
C ALA A 300 -16.42 1.26 -5.66
N SER A 301 -15.59 1.20 -4.62
CA SER A 301 -14.17 1.55 -4.71
C SER A 301 -13.41 0.64 -5.67
N ALA A 302 -13.71 -0.67 -5.68
CA ALA A 302 -13.12 -1.61 -6.62
C ALA A 302 -13.40 -1.21 -8.08
N TYR A 303 -14.63 -0.89 -8.40
CA TYR A 303 -15.03 -0.42 -9.73
C TYR A 303 -14.37 0.90 -10.10
N HIS A 304 -14.32 1.86 -9.16
CA HIS A 304 -13.67 3.15 -9.36
C HIS A 304 -12.18 2.99 -9.69
N GLN A 305 -11.44 2.20 -8.89
CA GLN A 305 -10.02 1.94 -9.11
C GLN A 305 -9.77 1.19 -10.44
N LEU A 306 -10.63 0.24 -10.78
CA LEU A 306 -10.58 -0.46 -12.07
C LEU A 306 -10.66 0.55 -13.23
N MET A 307 -11.65 1.46 -13.20
CA MET A 307 -11.84 2.45 -14.25
C MET A 307 -10.72 3.49 -14.32
N LEU A 308 -10.14 3.87 -13.19
CA LEU A 308 -8.92 4.69 -13.15
C LEU A 308 -7.74 3.96 -13.82
N GLY A 309 -7.54 2.68 -13.50
CA GLY A 309 -6.47 1.85 -14.09
C GLY A 309 -6.61 1.74 -15.61
N LEU A 310 -7.85 1.60 -16.10
CA LEU A 310 -8.14 1.62 -17.54
C LEU A 310 -7.79 2.98 -18.16
N ARG A 311 -8.32 4.08 -17.62
CA ARG A 311 -8.23 5.42 -18.21
C ARG A 311 -6.84 6.05 -18.10
N GLU A 312 -6.25 5.98 -16.91
CA GLU A 312 -5.00 6.68 -16.60
C GLU A 312 -3.75 5.80 -16.76
N GLY A 313 -3.96 4.52 -16.99
CA GLY A 313 -2.90 3.56 -17.20
C GLY A 313 -2.98 2.91 -18.57
N TYR A 314 -3.80 1.88 -18.72
CA TYR A 314 -3.82 1.07 -19.93
C TYR A 314 -4.14 1.87 -21.20
N ALA A 315 -5.14 2.74 -21.19
CA ALA A 315 -5.54 3.54 -22.35
C ALA A 315 -4.39 4.42 -22.89
N GLN A 316 -3.51 4.90 -21.99
CA GLN A 316 -2.34 5.70 -22.39
C GLN A 316 -1.26 4.87 -23.09
N ALA A 317 -1.09 3.61 -22.68
CA ALA A 317 -0.09 2.71 -23.27
C ALA A 317 -0.63 1.91 -24.47
N ARG A 318 -1.96 1.82 -24.61
CA ARG A 318 -2.63 1.00 -25.64
C ARG A 318 -2.16 1.26 -27.07
N PRO A 319 -1.99 2.51 -27.55
CA PRO A 319 -1.53 2.77 -28.92
C PRO A 319 -0.16 2.14 -29.21
N GLN A 320 0.78 2.26 -28.27
CA GLN A 320 2.10 1.65 -28.41
C GLN A 320 2.02 0.12 -28.38
N LEU A 321 1.16 -0.44 -27.54
CA LEU A 321 0.96 -1.88 -27.43
C LEU A 321 0.31 -2.45 -28.70
N VAL A 322 -0.68 -1.78 -29.26
CA VAL A 322 -1.30 -2.17 -30.55
C VAL A 322 -0.27 -2.23 -31.65
N HIS A 323 0.65 -1.27 -31.70
CA HIS A 323 1.72 -1.26 -32.71
C HIS A 323 2.71 -2.44 -32.50
N LYS A 324 3.05 -2.76 -31.25
CA LYS A 324 4.08 -3.76 -30.93
C LYS A 324 3.53 -5.19 -30.82
N ASN A 325 2.34 -5.36 -30.25
CA ASN A 325 1.67 -6.65 -30.08
C ASN A 325 0.14 -6.47 -30.10
N PRO A 326 -0.47 -6.44 -31.30
CA PRO A 326 -1.91 -6.23 -31.45
C PRO A 326 -2.75 -7.33 -30.78
N ALA A 327 -2.25 -8.57 -30.75
CA ALA A 327 -2.97 -9.68 -30.11
C ALA A 327 -3.07 -9.49 -28.60
N LEU A 328 -1.99 -9.08 -27.93
CA LEU A 328 -2.00 -8.80 -26.49
C LEU A 328 -2.87 -7.57 -26.17
N ALA A 329 -2.86 -6.55 -27.03
CA ALA A 329 -3.72 -5.39 -26.88
C ALA A 329 -5.22 -5.79 -26.94
N ALA A 330 -5.61 -6.59 -27.95
CA ALA A 330 -6.97 -7.09 -28.07
C ALA A 330 -7.39 -7.98 -26.86
N GLN A 331 -6.47 -8.83 -26.39
CA GLN A 331 -6.69 -9.64 -25.19
C GLN A 331 -6.93 -8.78 -23.95
N LEU A 332 -6.12 -7.72 -23.76
CA LEU A 332 -6.30 -6.79 -22.64
C LEU A 332 -7.61 -6.00 -22.77
N ASP A 333 -7.99 -5.51 -23.95
CA ASP A 333 -9.26 -4.84 -24.21
C ASP A 333 -10.44 -5.72 -23.75
N GLN A 334 -10.43 -7.00 -24.15
CA GLN A 334 -11.44 -7.97 -23.75
C GLN A 334 -11.46 -8.20 -22.24
N GLN A 335 -10.30 -8.41 -21.61
CA GLN A 335 -10.21 -8.70 -20.17
C GLN A 335 -10.69 -7.53 -19.31
N TRP A 336 -10.39 -6.27 -19.71
CA TRP A 336 -10.92 -5.09 -19.03
C TRP A 336 -12.45 -5.04 -19.09
N GLN A 337 -13.05 -5.37 -20.24
CA GLN A 337 -14.50 -5.41 -20.39
C GLN A 337 -15.13 -6.55 -19.59
N GLU A 338 -14.56 -7.75 -19.65
CA GLU A 338 -15.07 -8.92 -18.92
C GLU A 338 -15.01 -8.71 -17.39
N LEU A 339 -13.90 -8.17 -16.87
CA LEU A 339 -13.77 -7.88 -15.45
C LEU A 339 -14.78 -6.81 -15.00
N ARG A 340 -14.89 -5.72 -15.78
CA ARG A 340 -15.87 -4.67 -15.54
C ARG A 340 -17.28 -5.22 -15.47
N GLN A 341 -17.66 -6.03 -16.45
CA GLN A 341 -19.01 -6.60 -16.53
C GLN A 341 -19.26 -7.56 -15.35
N SER A 342 -18.29 -8.41 -15.01
CA SER A 342 -18.43 -9.34 -13.87
C SER A 342 -18.65 -8.64 -12.53
N ILE A 343 -18.04 -7.46 -12.32
CA ILE A 343 -18.28 -6.66 -11.11
C ILE A 343 -19.70 -6.09 -11.12
N LEU A 344 -20.18 -5.57 -12.26
CA LEU A 344 -21.52 -4.99 -12.40
C LEU A 344 -22.61 -6.06 -12.24
N ASP A 345 -22.40 -7.24 -12.79
CA ASP A 345 -23.33 -8.37 -12.72
C ASP A 345 -23.30 -9.09 -11.37
N ARG A 346 -22.42 -8.66 -10.45
CA ARG A 346 -22.22 -9.31 -9.15
C ARG A 346 -21.90 -10.80 -9.28
N ALA A 347 -21.04 -11.14 -10.24
CA ALA A 347 -20.59 -12.51 -10.45
C ALA A 347 -19.94 -13.11 -9.18
N PRO A 348 -19.82 -14.43 -9.05
CA PRO A 348 -19.19 -15.08 -7.90
C PRO A 348 -17.81 -14.51 -7.61
N SER A 349 -17.51 -14.22 -6.34
CA SER A 349 -16.29 -13.48 -5.93
C SER A 349 -15.01 -14.17 -6.38
N ASN A 350 -14.94 -15.50 -6.37
CA ASN A 350 -13.79 -16.26 -6.86
C ASN A 350 -13.55 -16.01 -8.36
N GLU A 351 -14.59 -16.00 -9.17
CA GLU A 351 -14.48 -15.72 -10.61
C GLU A 351 -13.95 -14.30 -10.88
N VAL A 352 -14.46 -13.31 -10.15
CA VAL A 352 -13.99 -11.91 -10.28
C VAL A 352 -12.54 -11.78 -9.85
N ILE A 353 -12.13 -12.43 -8.76
CA ILE A 353 -10.73 -12.43 -8.29
C ILE A 353 -9.81 -13.07 -9.33
N ASP A 354 -10.19 -14.18 -9.94
CA ASP A 354 -9.43 -14.83 -11.00
C ASP A 354 -9.25 -13.94 -12.23
N LYS A 355 -10.30 -13.17 -12.59
CA LYS A 355 -10.23 -12.19 -13.68
C LYS A 355 -9.26 -11.04 -13.34
N PHE A 356 -9.27 -10.52 -12.11
CA PHE A 356 -8.30 -9.54 -11.65
C PHE A 356 -6.86 -10.05 -11.81
N GLN A 357 -6.59 -11.27 -11.36
CA GLN A 357 -5.24 -11.86 -11.43
C GLN A 357 -4.77 -12.04 -12.87
N ARG A 358 -5.63 -12.55 -13.76
CA ARG A 358 -5.29 -12.69 -15.20
C ARG A 358 -5.02 -11.36 -15.88
N LEU A 359 -5.87 -10.37 -15.64
CA LEU A 359 -5.69 -9.02 -16.18
C LEU A 359 -4.37 -8.41 -15.69
N GLN A 360 -4.09 -8.50 -14.38
CA GLN A 360 -2.87 -7.97 -13.78
C GLN A 360 -1.60 -8.61 -14.36
N ALA A 361 -1.60 -9.94 -14.51
CA ALA A 361 -0.49 -10.66 -15.13
C ALA A 361 -0.22 -10.20 -16.58
N ASN A 362 -1.29 -9.99 -17.36
CA ASN A 362 -1.15 -9.53 -18.75
C ASN A 362 -0.75 -8.05 -18.86
N VAL A 363 -1.17 -7.19 -17.92
CA VAL A 363 -0.69 -5.78 -17.85
C VAL A 363 0.82 -5.75 -17.52
N VAL A 364 1.30 -6.61 -16.62
CA VAL A 364 2.74 -6.74 -16.33
C VAL A 364 3.49 -7.22 -17.57
N ARG A 365 3.02 -8.26 -18.26
CA ARG A 365 3.60 -8.76 -19.51
C ARG A 365 3.65 -7.68 -20.60
N ALA A 366 2.58 -6.91 -20.76
CA ALA A 366 2.53 -5.81 -21.72
C ALA A 366 3.57 -4.72 -21.40
N ARG A 367 3.76 -4.41 -20.11
CA ARG A 367 4.79 -3.47 -19.65
C ARG A 367 6.19 -3.96 -20.02
N GLU A 368 6.51 -5.22 -19.77
CA GLU A 368 7.81 -5.82 -20.11
C GLU A 368 8.08 -5.73 -21.61
N GLN A 369 7.07 -5.97 -22.43
CA GLN A 369 7.20 -5.84 -23.88
C GLN A 369 7.41 -4.39 -24.36
N LEU A 370 6.83 -3.40 -23.68
CA LEU A 370 7.00 -1.99 -24.02
C LEU A 370 8.30 -1.39 -23.49
N GLN A 371 8.96 -2.02 -22.53
CA GLN A 371 10.27 -1.57 -22.07
C GLN A 371 11.29 -1.70 -23.23
N PRO A 372 12.15 -0.68 -23.47
CA PRO A 372 13.24 -0.82 -24.42
C PRO A 372 14.13 -1.96 -23.93
N SER A 373 14.37 -2.95 -24.81
CA SER A 373 15.29 -4.04 -24.50
C SER A 373 16.66 -3.44 -24.18
N SER A 374 17.09 -3.56 -22.93
CA SER A 374 18.42 -3.13 -22.49
C SER A 374 19.58 -3.85 -23.21
N GLY A 375 19.29 -4.87 -24.02
CA GLY A 375 20.24 -5.58 -24.86
C GLY A 375 20.67 -4.84 -26.14
N GLY A 376 19.83 -3.97 -26.70
CA GLY A 376 20.15 -3.28 -27.98
C GLY A 376 21.29 -2.27 -27.89
N ALA A 377 21.46 -1.62 -26.73
CA ALA A 377 22.53 -0.65 -26.53
C ALA A 377 23.92 -1.31 -26.45
N ILE A 378 24.04 -2.46 -25.85
CA ILE A 378 25.32 -3.18 -25.70
C ILE A 378 25.81 -3.69 -27.08
N TYR A 379 24.90 -4.22 -27.90
CA TYR A 379 25.25 -4.68 -29.25
C TYR A 379 25.52 -3.51 -30.18
N GLY A 380 24.86 -2.36 -30.03
CA GLY A 380 25.15 -1.15 -30.81
C GLY A 380 26.56 -0.61 -30.54
N TRP A 381 26.99 -0.55 -29.29
CA TRP A 381 28.37 -0.14 -28.94
C TRP A 381 29.42 -1.17 -29.37
N ALA A 382 29.13 -2.47 -29.27
CA ALA A 382 30.02 -3.53 -29.76
C ALA A 382 30.19 -3.49 -31.29
N ALA A 383 29.12 -3.27 -32.03
CA ALA A 383 29.16 -3.12 -33.49
C ALA A 383 29.92 -1.85 -33.90
N LEU A 384 29.74 -0.73 -33.19
CA LEU A 384 30.48 0.51 -33.47
C LEU A 384 31.98 0.36 -33.18
N LEU A 385 32.36 -0.28 -32.07
CA LEU A 385 33.75 -0.57 -31.76
C LEU A 385 34.38 -1.51 -32.77
N PHE A 386 33.64 -2.51 -33.28
CA PHE A 386 34.12 -3.43 -34.30
C PHE A 386 34.36 -2.72 -35.63
N LEU A 387 33.47 -1.81 -36.03
CA LEU A 387 33.64 -1.00 -37.25
C LEU A 387 34.83 -0.04 -37.14
N VAL A 388 35.04 0.58 -35.99
CA VAL A 388 36.20 1.44 -35.70
C VAL A 388 37.50 0.62 -35.78
N ALA A 389 37.53 -0.58 -35.20
CA ALA A 389 38.70 -1.47 -35.23
C ALA A 389 39.03 -1.91 -36.65
N LEU A 390 38.02 -2.24 -37.50
CA LEU A 390 38.20 -2.56 -38.91
C LEU A 390 38.73 -1.37 -39.69
N GLY A 391 38.22 -0.15 -39.42
CA GLY A 391 38.69 1.08 -40.08
C GLY A 391 40.15 1.40 -39.75
N VAL A 392 40.56 1.27 -38.48
CA VAL A 392 41.95 1.47 -38.03
C VAL A 392 42.85 0.39 -38.61
N GLY A 393 42.41 -0.88 -38.63
CA GLY A 393 43.15 -1.98 -39.22
C GLY A 393 43.41 -1.77 -40.73
N ALA A 394 42.41 -1.30 -41.51
CA ALA A 394 42.52 -0.99 -42.92
C ALA A 394 43.48 0.20 -43.19
N LEU A 395 43.45 1.24 -42.33
CA LEU A 395 44.37 2.38 -42.45
C LEU A 395 45.82 1.98 -42.15
N LEU A 396 46.06 1.14 -41.15
CA LEU A 396 47.39 0.61 -40.83
C LEU A 396 47.91 -0.30 -41.93
N TRP A 397 47.07 -1.17 -42.51
CA TRP A 397 47.44 -2.04 -43.63
C TRP A 397 47.75 -1.24 -44.89
N TYR A 398 47.01 -0.17 -45.16
CA TYR A 398 47.26 0.72 -46.30
C TYR A 398 48.53 1.58 -46.12
N GLY A 399 48.79 2.03 -44.86
CA GLY A 399 50.02 2.75 -44.52
C GLY A 399 51.30 1.91 -44.65
N LEU A 400 51.21 0.63 -44.30
CA LEU A 400 52.35 -0.31 -44.40
C LEU A 400 52.68 -0.75 -45.82
N ARG A 401 51.74 -0.60 -46.80
CA ARG A 401 51.95 -0.95 -48.21
C ARG A 401 52.48 0.19 -49.09
N ARG A 402 52.68 1.40 -48.57
CA ARG A 402 53.27 2.47 -49.33
C ARG A 402 54.77 2.20 -49.48
N PRO A 403 55.28 1.97 -50.69
CA PRO A 403 56.74 1.83 -50.97
C PRO A 403 57.43 3.13 -50.54
N ARG A 404 58.43 3.03 -49.70
CA ARG A 404 59.35 4.14 -49.43
C ARG A 404 60.08 4.48 -50.74
N LYS A 405 59.80 5.66 -51.23
CA LYS A 405 60.69 6.30 -52.31
C LYS A 405 61.80 6.97 -51.57
#